data_7b83854c0ece268a2ce3ec1499c69418
#
_entry.id   7b83854c0ece268a2ce3ec1499c69418
#
_cell.length_a   1.000
_cell.length_b   1.000
_cell.length_c   1.000
_cell.angle_alpha   90.00
_cell.angle_beta   90.00
_cell.angle_gamma   90.00
#
_symmetry.space_group_name_H-M   'P 1'
#
loop_
_entity.id
_entity.type
_entity.pdbx_description
1 polymer ?
#
loop_
_entity_poly.entity_id
_entity_poly.type
_entity_poly.pdbx_seq_one_letter_code
_entity_poly.pdbx_strand_id
1 'polypeptide(L)'
;GLEADIVQVNSGPVAVAAMAANEAEFYTVSATGSALGAMVSGLDLVWVAGMINKLDGYFYVAPKIQKPDDLKGKIIGVQSIGGGIWMFTMMTFDHWGLNPERDKIQMRVIGDQSVLVQALGAGIIEGAVLGYAYSSVVQRNGGRLLADLSTLKIPYQGTGLVARRSFIANSPDTVERTLRAFIKANAFVQDKSNQPAVIRSLRKWLRLPASENTEDLYERMKSLYDRRISPTREGVQNALRVLSKADAKYAKLKVEDLIDDRIVRKLEN
;
A
#
# COMPACT_ATOMS: atom_id res chain seq x y z
N GLY A 1 1.24 -19.40 21.96
CA GLY A 1 1.08 -18.54 20.81
C GLY A 1 0.44 -17.21 21.18
N LEU A 2 0.23 -16.35 20.17
CA LEU A 2 -0.65 -15.18 20.29
C LEU A 2 -2.04 -15.58 19.83
N GLU A 3 -3.07 -15.09 20.50
CA GLU A 3 -4.40 -14.99 19.94
C GLU A 3 -4.51 -13.61 19.29
N ALA A 4 -5.05 -13.55 18.07
CA ALA A 4 -5.16 -12.32 17.33
C ALA A 4 -6.52 -12.23 16.65
N ASP A 5 -7.24 -11.16 16.93
CA ASP A 5 -8.43 -10.77 16.20
C ASP A 5 -8.03 -9.90 15.01
N ILE A 6 -8.34 -10.36 13.80
CA ILE A 6 -8.02 -9.64 12.58
C ILE A 6 -9.28 -8.96 12.06
N VAL A 7 -9.30 -7.64 12.14
CA VAL A 7 -10.39 -6.81 11.65
C VAL A 7 -10.00 -6.15 10.34
N GLN A 8 -10.76 -6.43 9.28
CA GLN A 8 -10.57 -5.76 8.00
C GLN A 8 -11.37 -4.46 7.97
N VAL A 9 -10.67 -3.34 7.73
CA VAL A 9 -11.28 -2.03 7.55
C VAL A 9 -11.01 -1.50 6.14
N ASN A 10 -12.02 -0.86 5.54
CA ASN A 10 -11.94 -0.38 4.16
C ASN A 10 -11.46 1.09 4.06
N SER A 11 -11.09 1.70 5.19
CA SER A 11 -10.75 3.13 5.25
C SER A 11 -9.58 3.37 6.20
N GLY A 12 -8.54 4.02 5.69
CA GLY A 12 -7.39 4.43 6.51
C GLY A 12 -7.76 5.31 7.71
N PRO A 13 -8.61 6.33 7.58
CA PRO A 13 -9.08 7.12 8.71
C PRO A 13 -9.77 6.30 9.81
N VAL A 14 -10.55 5.28 9.47
CA VAL A 14 -11.19 4.40 10.47
C VAL A 14 -10.14 3.59 11.24
N ALA A 15 -9.16 3.02 10.55
CA ALA A 15 -8.08 2.29 11.20
C ALA A 15 -7.22 3.20 12.10
N VAL A 16 -6.94 4.43 11.65
CA VAL A 16 -6.23 5.43 12.47
C VAL A 16 -7.04 5.80 13.72
N ALA A 17 -8.36 5.95 13.61
CA ALA A 17 -9.23 6.22 14.76
C ALA A 17 -9.21 5.07 15.77
N ALA A 18 -9.26 3.81 15.33
CA ALA A 18 -9.14 2.64 16.21
C ALA A 18 -7.79 2.59 16.94
N MET A 19 -6.69 2.92 16.22
CA MET A 19 -5.37 3.05 16.85
C MET A 19 -5.32 4.16 17.90
N ALA A 20 -5.94 5.31 17.64
CA ALA A 20 -6.00 6.43 18.55
C ALA A 20 -6.87 6.12 19.81
N ALA A 21 -7.95 5.35 19.63
CA ALA A 21 -8.83 4.91 20.70
C ALA A 21 -8.28 3.74 21.54
N ASN A 22 -7.10 3.21 21.23
CA ASN A 22 -6.53 1.98 21.79
C ASN A 22 -7.39 0.71 21.56
N GLU A 23 -8.20 0.70 20.51
CA GLU A 23 -9.01 -0.45 20.09
C GLU A 23 -8.24 -1.43 19.19
N ALA A 24 -7.05 -1.05 18.74
CA ALA A 24 -6.14 -1.90 17.99
C ALA A 24 -4.70 -1.64 18.44
N GLU A 25 -3.90 -2.69 18.53
CA GLU A 25 -2.48 -2.64 18.88
C GLU A 25 -1.60 -2.43 17.66
N PHE A 26 -2.01 -3.02 16.52
CA PHE A 26 -1.28 -2.99 15.27
C PHE A 26 -2.20 -2.60 14.12
N TYR A 27 -1.59 -1.94 13.12
CA TYR A 27 -2.26 -1.63 11.87
C TYR A 27 -1.32 -1.86 10.68
N THR A 28 -1.79 -2.60 9.69
CA THR A 28 -1.04 -2.78 8.44
C THR A 28 -1.32 -1.63 7.49
N VAL A 29 -0.30 -0.83 7.17
CA VAL A 29 -0.46 0.39 6.39
C VAL A 29 0.79 0.74 5.58
N SER A 30 0.57 1.39 4.44
CA SER A 30 1.62 2.05 3.66
C SER A 30 1.85 3.50 4.17
N ALA A 31 2.93 4.14 3.72
CA ALA A 31 3.21 5.56 4.01
C ALA A 31 2.24 6.48 3.26
N THR A 32 0.98 6.47 3.70
CA THR A 32 -0.13 7.23 3.13
C THR A 32 -0.28 8.60 3.79
N GLY A 33 -0.98 9.50 3.11
CA GLY A 33 -1.32 10.81 3.68
C GLY A 33 -2.15 10.72 4.96
N SER A 34 -3.05 9.72 5.09
CA SER A 34 -3.83 9.51 6.31
C SER A 34 -2.98 9.05 7.48
N ALA A 35 -2.09 8.07 7.28
CA ALA A 35 -1.20 7.58 8.33
C ALA A 35 -0.20 8.66 8.78
N LEU A 36 0.51 9.26 7.82
CA LEU A 36 1.47 10.33 8.09
C LEU A 36 0.80 11.59 8.64
N GLY A 37 -0.43 11.89 8.18
CA GLY A 37 -1.24 12.99 8.70
C GLY A 37 -1.61 12.82 10.17
N ALA A 38 -1.93 11.60 10.61
CA ALA A 38 -2.16 11.30 12.01
C ALA A 38 -0.88 11.48 12.85
N MET A 39 0.27 11.05 12.33
CA MET A 39 1.57 11.23 12.99
C MET A 39 1.93 12.72 13.11
N VAL A 40 1.69 13.54 12.05
CA VAL A 40 1.84 15.02 12.13
C VAL A 40 0.96 15.60 13.23
N SER A 41 -0.23 15.05 13.42
CA SER A 41 -1.20 15.52 14.42
C SER A 41 -0.90 15.00 15.83
N GLY A 42 0.21 14.31 16.03
CA GLY A 42 0.71 13.88 17.34
C GLY A 42 0.34 12.45 17.75
N LEU A 43 -0.26 11.65 16.86
CA LEU A 43 -0.45 10.23 17.16
C LEU A 43 0.90 9.51 17.12
N ASP A 44 1.26 8.86 18.22
CA ASP A 44 2.59 8.26 18.48
C ASP A 44 2.84 6.92 17.73
N LEU A 45 2.38 6.83 16.47
CA LEU A 45 2.58 5.67 15.62
C LEU A 45 3.96 5.63 15.00
N VAL A 46 4.51 4.40 14.91
CA VAL A 46 5.77 4.13 14.19
C VAL A 46 5.67 2.84 13.40
N TRP A 47 6.38 2.76 12.27
CA TRP A 47 6.59 1.51 11.57
C TRP A 47 7.55 0.62 12.34
N VAL A 48 7.09 -0.59 12.69
CA VAL A 48 7.90 -1.64 13.34
C VAL A 48 8.32 -2.73 12.35
N ALA A 49 7.62 -2.82 11.20
CA ALA A 49 7.99 -3.69 10.08
C ALA A 49 7.57 -3.10 8.74
N GLY A 50 8.25 -3.52 7.66
CA GLY A 50 7.95 -3.21 6.27
C GLY A 50 7.98 -4.47 5.43
N MET A 51 6.81 -5.02 5.06
CA MET A 51 6.70 -6.25 4.30
C MET A 51 6.85 -6.03 2.79
N ILE A 52 6.39 -4.88 2.29
CA ILE A 52 6.51 -4.46 0.89
C ILE A 52 7.13 -3.07 0.87
N ASN A 53 8.38 -2.96 0.39
CA ASN A 53 9.15 -1.73 0.43
C ASN A 53 9.25 -1.03 -0.95
N LYS A 54 8.19 -1.14 -1.75
CA LYS A 54 8.05 -0.55 -3.09
C LYS A 54 6.59 -0.23 -3.39
N LEU A 55 6.34 0.52 -4.45
CA LEU A 55 4.99 0.62 -4.99
C LEU A 55 4.55 -0.73 -5.55
N ASP A 56 3.26 -1.01 -5.47
CA ASP A 56 2.65 -2.21 -6.04
C ASP A 56 1.34 -1.86 -6.76
N GLY A 57 0.88 -2.78 -7.62
CA GLY A 57 -0.29 -2.58 -8.44
C GLY A 57 0.01 -2.12 -9.86
N TYR A 58 -1.05 -1.93 -10.61
CA TYR A 58 -1.02 -1.58 -12.02
C TYR A 58 -1.67 -0.22 -12.26
N PHE A 59 -1.03 0.62 -13.06
CA PHE A 59 -1.66 1.83 -13.57
C PHE A 59 -2.38 1.48 -14.87
N TYR A 60 -3.71 1.35 -14.79
CA TYR A 60 -4.57 1.10 -15.94
C TYR A 60 -5.15 2.39 -16.49
N VAL A 61 -5.33 2.43 -17.81
CA VAL A 61 -5.85 3.60 -18.52
C VAL A 61 -6.83 3.21 -19.61
N ALA A 62 -7.61 4.18 -20.07
CA ALA A 62 -8.44 4.06 -21.25
C ALA A 62 -7.56 3.78 -22.49
N PRO A 63 -8.06 3.06 -23.51
CA PRO A 63 -7.26 2.62 -24.69
C PRO A 63 -6.56 3.74 -25.43
N LYS A 64 -7.14 4.95 -25.44
CA LYS A 64 -6.59 6.15 -26.10
C LYS A 64 -5.31 6.71 -25.45
N ILE A 65 -5.04 6.35 -24.18
CA ILE A 65 -3.85 6.79 -23.45
C ILE A 65 -2.70 5.84 -23.75
N GLN A 66 -1.62 6.34 -24.34
CA GLN A 66 -0.49 5.54 -24.80
C GLN A 66 0.77 5.72 -23.95
N LYS A 67 0.94 6.91 -23.36
CA LYS A 67 2.10 7.33 -22.57
C LYS A 67 1.66 8.24 -21.41
N PRO A 68 2.52 8.44 -20.39
CA PRO A 68 2.20 9.28 -19.23
C PRO A 68 1.74 10.70 -19.59
N ASP A 69 2.33 11.34 -20.61
CA ASP A 69 1.96 12.69 -21.02
C ASP A 69 0.50 12.81 -21.50
N ASP A 70 -0.09 11.72 -21.98
CA ASP A 70 -1.49 11.73 -22.44
C ASP A 70 -2.49 11.83 -21.28
N LEU A 71 -2.01 11.73 -20.02
CA LEU A 71 -2.81 11.92 -18.81
C LEU A 71 -3.09 13.40 -18.51
N LYS A 72 -2.37 14.33 -19.13
CA LYS A 72 -2.61 15.76 -18.95
C LYS A 72 -4.05 16.14 -19.36
N GLY A 73 -4.74 16.87 -18.48
CA GLY A 73 -6.14 17.24 -18.63
C GLY A 73 -7.14 16.09 -18.43
N LYS A 74 -6.73 14.92 -17.95
CA LYS A 74 -7.59 13.75 -17.78
C LYS A 74 -8.09 13.58 -16.34
N ILE A 75 -9.09 12.72 -16.20
CA ILE A 75 -9.68 12.37 -14.91
C ILE A 75 -9.09 11.03 -14.46
N ILE A 76 -8.48 11.04 -13.29
CA ILE A 76 -7.89 9.86 -12.65
C ILE A 76 -8.69 9.49 -11.42
N GLY A 77 -9.18 8.26 -11.38
CA GLY A 77 -9.99 7.77 -10.28
C GLY A 77 -9.16 7.33 -9.08
N VAL A 78 -9.64 7.66 -7.88
CA VAL A 78 -9.05 7.22 -6.60
C VAL A 78 -10.14 6.80 -5.62
N GLN A 79 -9.77 6.03 -4.59
CA GLN A 79 -10.70 5.62 -3.52
C GLN A 79 -10.99 6.76 -2.54
N SER A 80 -9.95 7.50 -2.17
CA SER A 80 -10.02 8.64 -1.27
C SER A 80 -8.77 9.50 -1.42
N ILE A 81 -8.89 10.80 -1.20
CA ILE A 81 -7.73 11.69 -1.15
C ILE A 81 -6.87 11.35 0.09
N GLY A 82 -5.56 11.25 -0.11
CA GLY A 82 -4.63 10.85 0.95
C GLY A 82 -4.59 9.36 1.27
N GLY A 83 -5.44 8.54 0.63
CA GLY A 83 -5.42 7.07 0.76
C GLY A 83 -4.31 6.40 -0.05
N GLY A 84 -4.25 5.04 -0.01
CA GLY A 84 -3.19 4.25 -0.65
C GLY A 84 -3.15 4.43 -2.16
N ILE A 85 -4.26 4.23 -2.85
CA ILE A 85 -4.37 4.38 -4.32
C ILE A 85 -4.02 5.81 -4.76
N TRP A 86 -4.50 6.81 -4.01
CA TRP A 86 -4.12 8.20 -4.26
C TRP A 86 -2.62 8.41 -4.11
N MET A 87 -2.02 7.87 -3.06
CA MET A 87 -0.58 7.99 -2.82
C MET A 87 0.25 7.31 -3.92
N PHE A 88 -0.15 6.10 -4.33
CA PHE A 88 0.51 5.40 -5.44
C PHE A 88 0.43 6.21 -6.74
N THR A 89 -0.73 6.81 -7.01
CA THR A 89 -0.91 7.69 -8.17
C THR A 89 0.01 8.92 -8.09
N MET A 90 0.07 9.59 -6.93
CA MET A 90 0.91 10.77 -6.74
C MET A 90 2.40 10.47 -6.85
N MET A 91 2.85 9.34 -6.26
CA MET A 91 4.25 8.88 -6.39
C MET A 91 4.60 8.55 -7.84
N THR A 92 3.68 7.94 -8.57
CA THR A 92 3.86 7.62 -9.98
C THR A 92 3.90 8.89 -10.85
N PHE A 93 3.04 9.86 -10.58
CA PHE A 93 3.06 11.15 -11.28
C PHE A 93 4.36 11.91 -11.02
N ASP A 94 4.82 11.95 -9.77
CA ASP A 94 6.10 12.57 -9.43
C ASP A 94 7.26 11.91 -10.20
N HIS A 95 7.27 10.58 -10.31
CA HIS A 95 8.26 9.82 -11.07
C HIS A 95 8.21 10.14 -12.58
N TRP A 96 7.02 10.36 -13.13
CA TRP A 96 6.84 10.74 -14.56
C TRP A 96 6.99 12.24 -14.80
N GLY A 97 7.28 13.05 -13.78
CA GLY A 97 7.36 14.50 -13.91
C GLY A 97 6.02 15.18 -14.12
N LEU A 98 4.89 14.48 -13.86
CA LEU A 98 3.54 15.04 -13.93
C LEU A 98 3.19 15.72 -12.61
N ASN A 99 2.42 16.81 -12.72
CA ASN A 99 1.86 17.52 -11.57
C ASN A 99 0.37 17.75 -11.82
N PRO A 100 -0.53 17.24 -10.96
CA PRO A 100 -1.98 17.33 -11.19
C PRO A 100 -2.48 18.76 -11.42
N GLU A 101 -1.99 19.72 -10.65
CA GLU A 101 -2.41 21.12 -10.76
C GLU A 101 -1.90 21.76 -12.05
N ARG A 102 -0.59 21.73 -12.28
CA ARG A 102 0.05 22.28 -13.49
C ARG A 102 -0.48 21.64 -14.77
N ASP A 103 -0.63 20.32 -14.76
CA ASP A 103 -1.00 19.54 -15.95
C ASP A 103 -2.54 19.32 -16.05
N LYS A 104 -3.31 19.99 -15.18
CA LYS A 104 -4.80 19.97 -15.12
C LYS A 104 -5.37 18.55 -15.02
N ILE A 105 -4.66 17.63 -14.34
CA ILE A 105 -5.13 16.28 -14.08
C ILE A 105 -6.12 16.32 -12.90
N GLN A 106 -7.34 15.83 -13.11
CA GLN A 106 -8.37 15.82 -12.08
C GLN A 106 -8.33 14.50 -11.32
N MET A 107 -8.01 14.58 -10.02
CA MET A 107 -8.13 13.43 -9.12
C MET A 107 -9.57 13.34 -8.62
N ARG A 108 -10.30 12.29 -8.99
CA ARG A 108 -11.73 12.13 -8.64
C ARG A 108 -11.92 10.95 -7.69
N VAL A 109 -12.54 11.21 -6.55
CA VAL A 109 -12.97 10.13 -5.65
C VAL A 109 -14.18 9.43 -6.28
N ILE A 110 -14.03 8.13 -6.56
CA ILE A 110 -15.04 7.30 -7.24
C ILE A 110 -15.62 6.27 -6.28
N GLY A 111 -14.77 5.59 -5.49
CA GLY A 111 -15.16 4.50 -4.60
C GLY A 111 -14.08 3.44 -4.51
N ASP A 112 -14.45 2.23 -4.12
CA ASP A 112 -13.49 1.14 -4.02
C ASP A 112 -12.96 0.69 -5.40
N GLN A 113 -12.01 -0.25 -5.41
CA GLN A 113 -11.36 -0.67 -6.65
C GLN A 113 -12.33 -1.32 -7.65
N SER A 114 -13.39 -1.98 -7.19
CA SER A 114 -14.40 -2.58 -8.07
C SER A 114 -15.20 -1.50 -8.82
N VAL A 115 -15.51 -0.39 -8.14
CA VAL A 115 -16.17 0.77 -8.74
C VAL A 115 -15.22 1.53 -9.67
N LEU A 116 -13.93 1.64 -9.32
CA LEU A 116 -12.90 2.21 -10.21
C LEU A 116 -12.78 1.44 -11.53
N VAL A 117 -12.83 0.10 -11.48
CA VAL A 117 -12.83 -0.75 -12.69
C VAL A 117 -14.05 -0.45 -13.59
N GLN A 118 -15.22 -0.35 -12.99
CA GLN A 118 -16.45 -0.02 -13.73
C GLN A 118 -16.39 1.38 -14.33
N ALA A 119 -15.93 2.36 -13.55
CA ALA A 119 -15.80 3.75 -14.00
C ALA A 119 -14.79 3.90 -15.16
N LEU A 120 -13.69 3.15 -15.11
CA LEU A 120 -12.70 3.10 -16.20
C LEU A 120 -13.31 2.48 -17.48
N GLY A 121 -14.01 1.34 -17.36
CA GLY A 121 -14.68 0.68 -18.47
C GLY A 121 -15.81 1.53 -19.08
N ALA A 122 -16.52 2.31 -18.27
CA ALA A 122 -17.56 3.24 -18.72
C ALA A 122 -17.01 4.59 -19.26
N GLY A 123 -15.70 4.82 -19.21
CA GLY A 123 -15.09 6.07 -19.68
C GLY A 123 -15.36 7.29 -18.76
N ILE A 124 -15.81 7.07 -17.52
CA ILE A 124 -16.04 8.12 -16.51
C ILE A 124 -14.70 8.66 -16.00
N ILE A 125 -13.68 7.81 -15.97
CA ILE A 125 -12.29 8.14 -15.68
C ILE A 125 -11.40 7.61 -16.80
N GLU A 126 -10.26 8.25 -17.00
CA GLU A 126 -9.29 7.81 -18.01
C GLU A 126 -8.14 7.00 -17.44
N GLY A 127 -8.01 6.90 -16.12
CA GLY A 127 -7.00 6.05 -15.49
C GLY A 127 -7.26 5.83 -14.01
N ALA A 128 -6.68 4.77 -13.49
CA ALA A 128 -6.63 4.45 -12.05
C ALA A 128 -5.50 3.47 -11.75
N VAL A 129 -4.95 3.56 -10.54
CA VAL A 129 -4.12 2.47 -9.99
C VAL A 129 -5.04 1.41 -9.40
N LEU A 130 -4.80 0.16 -9.73
CA LEU A 130 -5.59 -1.00 -9.30
C LEU A 130 -4.68 -2.14 -8.84
N GLY A 131 -5.16 -2.90 -7.89
CA GLY A 131 -4.48 -4.13 -7.45
C GLY A 131 -4.48 -5.21 -8.55
N TYR A 132 -3.52 -6.11 -8.47
CA TYR A 132 -3.30 -7.16 -9.47
C TYR A 132 -4.52 -8.06 -9.71
N ALA A 133 -5.35 -8.27 -8.69
CA ALA A 133 -6.57 -9.09 -8.80
C ALA A 133 -7.60 -8.55 -9.80
N TYR A 134 -7.51 -7.28 -10.18
CA TYR A 134 -8.44 -6.65 -11.13
C TYR A 134 -7.99 -6.71 -12.59
N SER A 135 -6.76 -7.22 -12.86
CA SER A 135 -6.14 -7.20 -14.18
C SER A 135 -6.99 -7.83 -15.26
N SER A 136 -7.51 -9.03 -15.01
CA SER A 136 -8.31 -9.78 -15.98
C SER A 136 -9.61 -9.06 -16.33
N VAL A 137 -10.26 -8.42 -15.35
CA VAL A 137 -11.50 -7.68 -15.57
C VAL A 137 -11.26 -6.41 -16.37
N VAL A 138 -10.22 -5.65 -16.00
CA VAL A 138 -9.87 -4.40 -16.70
C VAL A 138 -9.52 -4.66 -18.16
N GLN A 139 -8.72 -5.69 -18.43
CA GLN A 139 -8.32 -6.05 -19.81
C GLN A 139 -9.52 -6.50 -20.65
N ARG A 140 -10.43 -7.30 -20.08
CA ARG A 140 -11.69 -7.69 -20.78
C ARG A 140 -12.56 -6.48 -21.11
N ASN A 141 -12.54 -5.45 -20.29
CA ASN A 141 -13.27 -4.19 -20.52
C ASN A 141 -12.50 -3.20 -21.41
N GLY A 142 -11.43 -3.64 -22.08
CA GLY A 142 -10.64 -2.82 -22.99
C GLY A 142 -9.65 -1.86 -22.33
N GLY A 143 -9.50 -1.93 -21.01
CA GLY A 143 -8.49 -1.13 -20.31
C GLY A 143 -7.07 -1.56 -20.66
N ARG A 144 -6.17 -0.59 -20.77
CA ARG A 144 -4.77 -0.80 -21.12
C ARG A 144 -3.87 -0.66 -19.90
N LEU A 145 -2.90 -1.56 -19.75
CA LEU A 145 -1.82 -1.42 -18.77
C LEU A 145 -0.84 -0.34 -19.24
N LEU A 146 -0.75 0.76 -18.50
CA LEU A 146 0.24 1.81 -18.75
C LEU A 146 1.56 1.51 -18.04
N ALA A 147 1.49 1.04 -16.78
CA ALA A 147 2.68 0.66 -16.01
C ALA A 147 2.37 -0.38 -14.93
N ASP A 148 3.33 -1.28 -14.71
CA ASP A 148 3.46 -2.08 -13.48
C ASP A 148 4.29 -1.25 -12.49
N LEU A 149 3.66 -0.78 -11.42
CA LEU A 149 4.31 0.13 -10.47
C LEU A 149 5.50 -0.53 -9.75
N SER A 150 5.47 -1.84 -9.57
CA SER A 150 6.56 -2.58 -8.92
C SER A 150 7.88 -2.55 -9.72
N THR A 151 7.81 -2.25 -11.02
CA THR A 151 8.98 -2.17 -11.91
C THR A 151 9.59 -0.77 -11.99
N LEU A 152 8.90 0.26 -11.51
CA LEU A 152 9.34 1.66 -11.61
C LEU A 152 10.49 2.02 -10.67
N LYS A 153 10.86 1.11 -9.77
CA LYS A 153 11.94 1.32 -8.78
C LYS A 153 11.78 2.60 -7.94
N ILE A 154 10.54 2.97 -7.64
CA ILE A 154 10.22 4.11 -6.79
C ILE A 154 10.36 3.67 -5.34
N PRO A 155 11.30 4.24 -4.55
CA PRO A 155 11.38 3.94 -3.12
C PRO A 155 10.09 4.34 -2.42
N TYR A 156 9.48 3.40 -1.71
CA TYR A 156 8.24 3.65 -1.00
C TYR A 156 8.06 2.67 0.16
N GLN A 157 7.64 3.15 1.33
CA GLN A 157 7.16 2.27 2.39
C GLN A 157 5.75 1.84 2.01
N GLY A 158 5.68 0.71 1.31
CA GLY A 158 4.44 0.03 0.99
C GLY A 158 3.85 -0.64 2.24
N THR A 159 3.29 -1.83 2.11
CA THR A 159 2.66 -2.49 3.26
C THR A 159 3.66 -2.76 4.38
N GLY A 160 3.44 -2.10 5.50
CA GLY A 160 4.20 -2.27 6.73
C GLY A 160 3.27 -2.48 7.92
N LEU A 161 3.84 -2.70 9.09
CA LEU A 161 3.15 -2.80 10.37
C LEU A 161 3.49 -1.59 11.22
N VAL A 162 2.48 -0.87 11.69
CA VAL A 162 2.66 0.20 12.68
C VAL A 162 2.10 -0.21 14.03
N ALA A 163 2.69 0.35 15.09
CA ALA A 163 2.21 0.26 16.45
C ALA A 163 2.44 1.60 17.16
N ARG A 164 1.74 1.84 18.27
CA ARG A 164 2.04 2.99 19.15
C ARG A 164 3.35 2.77 19.89
N ARG A 165 4.16 3.83 20.04
CA ARG A 165 5.38 3.77 20.87
C ARG A 165 5.11 3.37 22.30
N SER A 166 4.00 3.88 22.86
CA SER A 166 3.52 3.52 24.19
C SER A 166 3.25 2.01 24.31
N PHE A 167 2.61 1.41 23.30
CA PHE A 167 2.38 -0.04 23.28
C PHE A 167 3.68 -0.83 23.16
N ILE A 168 4.62 -0.39 22.29
CA ILE A 168 5.95 -1.05 22.15
C ILE A 168 6.70 -1.04 23.49
N ALA A 169 6.65 0.08 24.23
CA ALA A 169 7.31 0.20 25.52
C ALA A 169 6.69 -0.67 26.61
N ASN A 170 5.34 -0.76 26.63
CA ASN A 170 4.61 -1.48 27.68
C ASN A 170 4.46 -3.00 27.39
N SER A 171 4.58 -3.41 26.12
CA SER A 171 4.35 -4.80 25.70
C SER A 171 5.37 -5.29 24.67
N PRO A 172 6.68 -5.15 24.93
CA PRO A 172 7.74 -5.47 23.96
C PRO A 172 7.71 -6.95 23.54
N ASP A 173 7.37 -7.88 24.44
CA ASP A 173 7.25 -9.30 24.15
C ASP A 173 6.12 -9.59 23.13
N THR A 174 4.99 -8.89 23.25
CA THR A 174 3.89 -9.04 22.29
C THR A 174 4.32 -8.55 20.91
N VAL A 175 5.02 -7.41 20.83
CA VAL A 175 5.57 -6.88 19.58
C VAL A 175 6.58 -7.86 18.98
N GLU A 176 7.52 -8.37 19.78
CA GLU A 176 8.53 -9.35 19.30
C GLU A 176 7.87 -10.61 18.76
N ARG A 177 6.91 -11.18 19.48
CA ARG A 177 6.19 -12.40 19.05
C ARG A 177 5.37 -12.16 17.79
N THR A 178 4.76 -10.99 17.65
CA THR A 178 4.05 -10.58 16.43
C THR A 178 5.01 -10.49 15.24
N LEU A 179 6.14 -9.81 15.40
CA LEU A 179 7.15 -9.70 14.34
C LEU A 179 7.74 -11.07 13.95
N ARG A 180 8.01 -11.96 14.94
CA ARG A 180 8.40 -13.35 14.65
C ARG A 180 7.36 -14.11 13.82
N ALA A 181 6.06 -13.89 14.08
CA ALA A 181 5.00 -14.51 13.28
C ALA A 181 5.01 -13.98 11.83
N PHE A 182 5.19 -12.67 11.62
CA PHE A 182 5.33 -12.10 10.27
C PHE A 182 6.57 -12.60 9.54
N ILE A 183 7.73 -12.68 10.19
CA ILE A 183 8.96 -13.23 9.61
C ILE A 183 8.73 -14.70 9.16
N LYS A 184 8.11 -15.52 10.02
CA LYS A 184 7.80 -16.91 9.69
C LYS A 184 6.79 -17.02 8.55
N ALA A 185 5.75 -16.19 8.55
CA ALA A 185 4.74 -16.16 7.49
C ALA A 185 5.37 -15.75 6.15
N ASN A 186 6.25 -14.76 6.17
CA ASN A 186 6.97 -14.32 4.98
C ASN A 186 7.89 -15.43 4.43
N ALA A 187 8.67 -16.08 5.29
CA ALA A 187 9.50 -17.21 4.90
C ALA A 187 8.64 -18.36 4.32
N PHE A 188 7.46 -18.62 4.92
CA PHE A 188 6.52 -19.63 4.43
C PHE A 188 6.02 -19.31 3.01
N VAL A 189 5.68 -18.05 2.72
CA VAL A 189 5.25 -17.60 1.38
C VAL A 189 6.39 -17.73 0.36
N GLN A 190 7.63 -17.44 0.76
CA GLN A 190 8.80 -17.51 -0.12
C GLN A 190 9.21 -18.95 -0.49
N ASP A 191 8.86 -19.92 0.32
CA ASP A 191 9.15 -21.33 0.05
C ASP A 191 8.11 -21.91 -0.92
N LYS A 192 8.56 -22.26 -2.13
CA LYS A 192 7.72 -22.80 -3.20
C LYS A 192 7.00 -24.10 -2.81
N SER A 193 7.54 -24.89 -1.89
CA SER A 193 6.87 -26.11 -1.40
C SER A 193 5.53 -25.81 -0.72
N ASN A 194 5.36 -24.61 -0.19
CA ASN A 194 4.14 -24.14 0.47
C ASN A 194 3.11 -23.49 -0.49
N GLN A 195 3.43 -23.36 -1.80
CA GLN A 195 2.55 -22.72 -2.78
C GLN A 195 1.09 -23.17 -2.71
N PRO A 196 0.75 -24.48 -2.62
CA PRO A 196 -0.65 -24.90 -2.53
C PRO A 196 -1.37 -24.37 -1.27
N ALA A 197 -0.66 -24.30 -0.15
CA ALA A 197 -1.22 -23.76 1.10
C ALA A 197 -1.41 -22.25 1.03
N VAL A 198 -0.46 -21.52 0.44
CA VAL A 198 -0.56 -20.08 0.21
C VAL A 198 -1.74 -19.77 -0.71
N ILE A 199 -1.89 -20.50 -1.83
CA ILE A 199 -3.01 -20.34 -2.77
C ILE A 199 -4.36 -20.59 -2.07
N ARG A 200 -4.48 -21.60 -1.24
CA ARG A 200 -5.72 -21.83 -0.46
C ARG A 200 -6.04 -20.65 0.45
N SER A 201 -5.02 -20.09 1.11
CA SER A 201 -5.18 -18.90 1.96
C SER A 201 -5.61 -17.68 1.17
N LEU A 202 -4.98 -17.42 0.02
CA LEU A 202 -5.35 -16.33 -0.90
C LEU A 202 -6.80 -16.44 -1.36
N ARG A 203 -7.21 -17.61 -1.82
CA ARG A 203 -8.60 -17.86 -2.24
C ARG A 203 -9.60 -17.55 -1.12
N LYS A 204 -9.29 -18.03 0.10
CA LYS A 204 -10.15 -17.82 1.27
C LYS A 204 -10.30 -16.33 1.61
N TRP A 205 -9.18 -15.66 1.80
CA TRP A 205 -9.17 -14.29 2.34
C TRP A 205 -9.49 -13.22 1.31
N LEU A 206 -9.09 -13.40 0.05
CA LEU A 206 -9.44 -12.50 -1.04
C LEU A 206 -10.78 -12.85 -1.71
N ARG A 207 -11.47 -13.93 -1.26
CA ARG A 207 -12.74 -14.41 -1.83
C ARG A 207 -12.69 -14.59 -3.35
N LEU A 208 -11.56 -15.14 -3.84
CA LEU A 208 -11.34 -15.30 -5.27
C LEU A 208 -12.24 -16.40 -5.86
N PRO A 209 -12.80 -16.20 -7.05
CA PRO A 209 -13.56 -17.22 -7.75
C PRO A 209 -12.66 -18.41 -8.13
N ALA A 210 -13.24 -19.59 -8.31
CA ALA A 210 -12.51 -20.80 -8.69
C ALA A 210 -11.78 -20.67 -10.03
N SER A 211 -12.31 -19.82 -10.92
CA SER A 211 -11.75 -19.55 -12.26
C SER A 211 -10.55 -18.61 -12.26
N GLU A 212 -10.21 -18.01 -11.11
CA GLU A 212 -9.07 -17.07 -11.05
C GLU A 212 -7.74 -17.82 -11.13
N ASN A 213 -6.82 -17.31 -11.96
CA ASN A 213 -5.45 -17.83 -12.03
C ASN A 213 -4.67 -17.41 -10.77
N THR A 214 -4.64 -18.32 -9.80
CA THR A 214 -3.97 -18.08 -8.52
C THR A 214 -2.48 -18.37 -8.54
N GLU A 215 -1.97 -19.00 -9.59
CA GLU A 215 -0.53 -19.25 -9.77
C GLU A 215 0.20 -17.94 -10.05
N ASP A 216 -0.29 -17.14 -11.01
CA ASP A 216 0.25 -15.83 -11.31
C ASP A 216 0.15 -14.89 -10.10
N LEU A 217 -0.95 -14.98 -9.35
CA LEU A 217 -1.10 -14.19 -8.13
C LEU A 217 -0.08 -14.59 -7.05
N TYR A 218 0.20 -15.88 -6.88
CA TYR A 218 1.22 -16.36 -5.95
C TYR A 218 2.62 -15.86 -6.34
N GLU A 219 3.04 -16.03 -7.59
CA GLU A 219 4.35 -15.58 -8.06
C GLU A 219 4.48 -14.04 -7.93
N ARG A 220 3.40 -13.31 -8.21
CA ARG A 220 3.35 -11.86 -8.01
C ARG A 220 3.51 -11.50 -6.54
N MET A 221 2.74 -12.09 -5.64
CA MET A 221 2.88 -11.84 -4.20
C MET A 221 4.29 -12.14 -3.71
N LYS A 222 4.83 -13.30 -4.09
CA LYS A 222 6.20 -13.69 -3.75
C LYS A 222 7.24 -12.65 -4.21
N SER A 223 7.04 -12.04 -5.38
CA SER A 223 7.92 -11.00 -5.91
C SER A 223 7.81 -9.65 -5.18
N LEU A 224 6.70 -9.40 -4.49
CA LEU A 224 6.46 -8.16 -3.76
C LEU A 224 7.05 -8.16 -2.36
N TYR A 225 6.97 -9.31 -1.67
CA TYR A 225 7.46 -9.43 -0.31
C TYR A 225 8.98 -9.58 -0.29
N ASP A 226 9.65 -8.68 0.41
CA ASP A 226 11.08 -8.78 0.65
C ASP A 226 11.38 -9.90 1.66
N ARG A 227 12.54 -10.52 1.58
CA ARG A 227 12.94 -11.55 2.56
C ARG A 227 13.03 -11.01 3.98
N ARG A 228 13.51 -9.78 4.11
CA ARG A 228 13.55 -9.04 5.37
C ARG A 228 12.35 -8.13 5.44
N ILE A 229 11.81 -8.00 6.65
CA ILE A 229 10.65 -7.14 6.90
C ILE A 229 11.01 -5.85 7.65
N SER A 230 12.24 -5.39 7.55
CA SER A 230 12.63 -4.08 8.08
C SER A 230 11.98 -2.95 7.29
N PRO A 231 11.45 -1.89 7.95
CA PRO A 231 10.89 -0.72 7.25
C PRO A 231 11.93 0.01 6.41
N THR A 232 11.50 0.61 5.29
CA THR A 232 12.39 1.39 4.44
C THR A 232 12.39 2.87 4.80
N ARG A 233 13.54 3.38 5.27
CA ARG A 233 13.73 4.81 5.58
C ARG A 233 13.62 5.66 4.32
N GLU A 234 14.25 5.22 3.24
CA GLU A 234 14.21 5.89 1.94
C GLU A 234 12.76 5.99 1.42
N GLY A 235 11.98 4.91 1.55
CA GLY A 235 10.58 4.88 1.14
C GLY A 235 9.69 5.84 1.93
N VAL A 236 9.89 5.95 3.25
CA VAL A 236 9.19 6.93 4.10
C VAL A 236 9.61 8.35 3.73
N GLN A 237 10.92 8.60 3.56
CA GLN A 237 11.45 9.92 3.17
C GLN A 237 10.86 10.38 1.83
N ASN A 238 10.77 9.48 0.86
CA ASN A 238 10.22 9.79 -0.45
C ASN A 238 8.72 10.10 -0.38
N ALA A 239 7.96 9.37 0.44
CA ALA A 239 6.55 9.66 0.70
C ALA A 239 6.36 11.06 1.32
N LEU A 240 7.17 11.40 2.33
CA LEU A 240 7.14 12.73 2.97
C LEU A 240 7.46 13.83 1.96
N ARG A 241 8.46 13.62 1.09
CA ARG A 241 8.86 14.57 0.04
C ARG A 241 7.69 14.85 -0.92
N VAL A 242 6.99 13.81 -1.37
CA VAL A 242 5.85 13.96 -2.28
C VAL A 242 4.68 14.65 -1.58
N LEU A 243 4.36 14.25 -0.35
CA LEU A 243 3.28 14.86 0.43
C LEU A 243 3.57 16.33 0.78
N SER A 244 4.82 16.67 1.09
CA SER A 244 5.22 18.04 1.43
C SER A 244 5.06 19.02 0.26
N LYS A 245 5.04 18.54 -0.98
CA LYS A 245 4.72 19.37 -2.15
C LYS A 245 3.24 19.81 -2.17
N ALA A 246 2.36 18.95 -1.62
CA ALA A 246 0.92 19.25 -1.55
C ALA A 246 0.53 19.96 -0.25
N ASP A 247 1.24 19.68 0.87
CA ASP A 247 0.95 20.27 2.18
C ASP A 247 2.23 20.32 3.03
N ALA A 248 2.69 21.53 3.31
CA ALA A 248 3.93 21.80 4.05
C ALA A 248 3.96 21.19 5.47
N LYS A 249 2.82 20.79 6.05
CA LYS A 249 2.79 20.18 7.38
C LYS A 249 3.62 18.88 7.45
N TYR A 250 3.71 18.13 6.36
CA TYR A 250 4.48 16.88 6.32
C TYR A 250 6.01 17.10 6.39
N ALA A 251 6.50 18.29 6.06
CA ALA A 251 7.91 18.65 6.20
C ALA A 251 8.37 18.73 7.67
N LYS A 252 7.44 18.74 8.64
CA LYS A 252 7.75 18.71 10.08
C LYS A 252 8.16 17.32 10.57
N LEU A 253 7.82 16.27 9.85
CA LEU A 253 8.13 14.90 10.24
C LEU A 253 9.58 14.54 9.86
N LYS A 254 10.27 13.89 10.79
CA LYS A 254 11.60 13.29 10.54
C LYS A 254 11.43 11.77 10.44
N VAL A 255 12.11 11.16 9.48
CA VAL A 255 12.01 9.70 9.24
C VAL A 255 12.42 8.90 10.49
N GLU A 256 13.40 9.40 11.23
CA GLU A 256 13.91 8.79 12.47
C GLU A 256 12.81 8.67 13.53
N ASP A 257 11.86 9.61 13.52
CA ASP A 257 10.74 9.62 14.46
C ASP A 257 9.56 8.74 13.99
N LEU A 258 9.61 8.19 12.80
CA LEU A 258 8.51 7.41 12.20
C LEU A 258 8.79 5.90 12.16
N ILE A 259 10.01 5.48 12.49
CA ILE A 259 10.44 4.09 12.39
C ILE A 259 11.05 3.64 13.72
N ASP A 260 10.58 2.50 14.21
CA ASP A 260 11.20 1.77 15.31
C ASP A 260 11.50 0.33 14.86
N ASP A 261 12.64 0.15 14.23
CA ASP A 261 13.08 -1.13 13.67
C ASP A 261 14.00 -1.94 14.60
N ARG A 262 14.16 -1.52 15.87
CA ARG A 262 15.08 -2.15 16.82
C ARG A 262 14.77 -3.63 17.05
N ILE A 263 13.50 -3.99 17.24
CA ILE A 263 13.09 -5.37 17.51
C ILE A 263 13.23 -6.21 16.23
N VAL A 264 12.72 -5.75 15.09
CA VAL A 264 12.78 -6.52 13.85
C VAL A 264 14.21 -6.78 13.40
N ARG A 265 15.10 -5.80 13.49
CA ARG A 265 16.53 -5.98 13.17
C ARG A 265 17.19 -7.03 14.05
N LYS A 266 16.88 -7.05 15.37
CA LYS A 266 17.37 -8.09 16.28
C LYS A 266 16.92 -9.49 15.88
N LEU A 267 15.72 -9.61 15.30
CA LEU A 267 15.14 -10.88 14.89
C LEU A 267 15.65 -11.37 13.54
N GLU A 268 16.17 -10.48 12.70
CA GLU A 268 16.66 -10.77 11.35
C GLU A 268 18.19 -11.00 11.29
N ASN A 269 18.91 -10.70 12.37
CA ASN A 269 20.34 -10.98 12.54
C ASN A 269 20.56 -12.33 13.23
#